data_99078a8bb533d67afd07769c9c060539
#
_entry.id   99078a8bb533d67afd07769c9c060539
#
_cell.length_a   1.000
_cell.length_b   1.000
_cell.length_c   1.000
_cell.angle_alpha   90.00
_cell.angle_beta   90.00
_cell.angle_gamma   90.00
#
_symmetry.space_group_name_H-M   'P 1'
#
loop_
_entity.id
_entity.type
_entity.pdbx_description
1 polymer ?
#
loop_
_entity_poly.entity_id
_entity_poly.type
_entity_poly.pdbx_seq_one_letter_code
_entity_poly.pdbx_strand_id
1 'polypeptide(L)'
;MAILSIKEYPTHPISSYGITKLAIEHHLFMNQQLYGLQPVIFRLSNPYGPKQGHLGSQGVIGTFIKQIINGENIKIWGDGSIMRDYIYISDVVSACMRTIDLNITTGTFNIGSGLGYSLIDIIKEIESCAATKAEVIFDKKRDFDVKKVVLDNTLAKNSLNWFPKYSLRQGIRLHYEWLSKGNI
;
A
#
# COMPACT_ATOMS: atom_id res chain seq x y z
N MET A 1 8.40 -9.78 -14.27
CA MET A 1 8.70 -8.45 -13.70
C MET A 1 7.49 -7.58 -14.00
N ALA A 2 6.59 -7.41 -13.06
CA ALA A 2 5.40 -6.58 -13.29
C ALA A 2 5.59 -5.22 -12.61
N ILE A 3 6.18 -4.28 -13.35
CA ILE A 3 6.10 -2.86 -13.03
C ILE A 3 4.81 -2.40 -13.71
N LEU A 4 3.78 -2.10 -12.91
CA LEU A 4 2.50 -1.68 -13.46
C LEU A 4 2.56 -0.20 -13.86
N SER A 5 2.94 0.05 -15.11
CA SER A 5 2.73 1.35 -15.75
C SER A 5 1.25 1.54 -16.08
N ILE A 6 0.68 2.70 -15.79
CA ILE A 6 -0.77 2.91 -15.85
C ILE A 6 -1.36 2.96 -17.25
N LYS A 7 -0.63 3.50 -18.22
CA LYS A 7 -1.22 3.80 -19.55
C LYS A 7 -1.24 2.63 -20.52
N GLU A 8 -0.40 1.61 -20.31
CA GLU A 8 -0.13 0.59 -21.35
C GLU A 8 -0.45 -0.83 -20.90
N TYR A 9 -0.78 -1.04 -19.63
CA TYR A 9 -1.13 -2.37 -19.14
C TYR A 9 -2.63 -2.59 -19.25
N PRO A 10 -3.07 -3.63 -19.98
CA PRO A 10 -4.47 -3.96 -20.06
C PRO A 10 -5.00 -4.23 -18.65
N THR A 11 -6.08 -3.57 -18.28
CA THR A 11 -6.75 -3.75 -16.99
C THR A 11 -7.55 -5.06 -17.02
N HIS A 12 -6.86 -6.18 -16.80
CA HIS A 12 -7.47 -7.51 -16.66
C HIS A 12 -7.40 -7.97 -15.19
N PRO A 13 -8.33 -7.50 -14.34
CA PRO A 13 -8.32 -7.89 -12.93
C PRO A 13 -8.67 -9.36 -12.79
N ILE A 14 -7.89 -10.08 -11.98
CA ILE A 14 -8.05 -11.52 -11.68
C ILE A 14 -8.75 -11.77 -10.34
N SER A 15 -9.28 -10.73 -9.69
CA SER A 15 -9.99 -10.82 -8.43
C SER A 15 -11.28 -10.00 -8.46
N SER A 16 -12.30 -10.42 -7.70
CA SER A 16 -13.55 -9.70 -7.53
C SER A 16 -13.33 -8.26 -7.02
N TYR A 17 -12.37 -8.09 -6.09
CA TYR A 17 -11.98 -6.77 -5.60
C TYR A 17 -11.45 -5.88 -6.74
N GLY A 18 -10.53 -6.38 -7.55
CA GLY A 18 -9.98 -5.64 -8.69
C GLY A 18 -11.05 -5.28 -9.73
N ILE A 19 -11.96 -6.23 -10.03
CA ILE A 19 -13.10 -5.98 -10.93
C ILE A 19 -13.96 -4.84 -10.39
N THR A 20 -14.32 -4.86 -9.11
CA THR A 20 -15.14 -3.81 -8.49
C THR A 20 -14.44 -2.45 -8.55
N LYS A 21 -13.13 -2.39 -8.25
CA LYS A 21 -12.37 -1.13 -8.31
C LYS A 21 -12.30 -0.58 -9.73
N LEU A 22 -12.10 -1.43 -10.72
CA LEU A 22 -12.12 -1.04 -12.14
C LEU A 22 -13.51 -0.54 -12.58
N ALA A 23 -14.58 -1.21 -12.15
CA ALA A 23 -15.94 -0.77 -12.42
C ALA A 23 -16.21 0.65 -11.88
N ILE A 24 -15.72 0.98 -10.68
CA ILE A 24 -15.81 2.33 -10.11
C ILE A 24 -15.10 3.35 -11.01
N GLU A 25 -13.90 3.04 -11.50
CA GLU A 25 -13.17 3.93 -12.41
C GLU A 25 -13.99 4.18 -13.71
N HIS A 26 -14.57 3.14 -14.29
CA HIS A 26 -15.43 3.26 -15.48
C HIS A 26 -16.68 4.10 -15.20
N HIS A 27 -17.31 3.95 -14.03
CA HIS A 27 -18.43 4.80 -13.62
C HIS A 27 -18.02 6.28 -13.51
N LEU A 28 -16.84 6.56 -12.98
CA LEU A 28 -16.33 7.94 -12.91
C LEU A 28 -16.08 8.53 -14.30
N PHE A 29 -15.50 7.76 -15.23
CA PHE A 29 -15.30 8.20 -16.62
C PHE A 29 -16.63 8.41 -17.36
N MET A 30 -17.60 7.54 -17.16
CA MET A 30 -18.95 7.74 -17.72
C MET A 30 -19.58 9.04 -17.21
N ASN A 31 -19.50 9.31 -15.91
CA ASN A 31 -20.03 10.54 -15.32
C ASN A 31 -19.26 11.79 -15.76
N GLN A 32 -17.97 11.66 -16.03
CA GLN A 32 -17.18 12.73 -16.64
C GLN A 32 -17.73 13.11 -18.00
N GLN A 33 -18.06 12.12 -18.83
CA GLN A 33 -18.60 12.36 -20.18
C GLN A 33 -20.04 12.89 -20.18
N LEU A 34 -20.89 12.33 -19.31
CA LEU A 34 -22.31 12.66 -19.30
C LEU A 34 -22.65 13.93 -18.53
N TYR A 35 -21.91 14.22 -17.45
CA TYR A 35 -22.27 15.26 -16.49
C TYR A 35 -21.15 16.25 -16.19
N GLY A 36 -20.00 16.13 -16.89
CA GLY A 36 -18.86 17.03 -16.67
C GLY A 36 -18.15 16.85 -15.32
N LEU A 37 -18.35 15.69 -14.63
CA LEU A 37 -17.59 15.37 -13.42
C LEU A 37 -16.09 15.40 -13.72
N GLN A 38 -15.31 15.90 -12.80
CA GLN A 38 -13.85 15.98 -12.95
C GLN A 38 -13.16 15.06 -11.91
N PRO A 39 -13.04 13.75 -12.18
CA PRO A 39 -12.49 12.81 -11.21
C PRO A 39 -10.96 12.85 -11.18
N VAL A 40 -10.41 12.87 -9.98
CA VAL A 40 -9.02 12.52 -9.72
C VAL A 40 -9.00 11.14 -9.07
N ILE A 41 -8.37 10.18 -9.73
CA ILE A 41 -8.36 8.78 -9.33
C ILE A 41 -6.96 8.42 -8.83
N PHE A 42 -6.85 7.94 -7.59
CA PHE A 42 -5.63 7.39 -7.04
C PHE A 42 -5.69 5.87 -6.97
N ARG A 43 -4.80 5.21 -7.70
CA ARG A 43 -4.51 3.79 -7.54
C ARG A 43 -3.43 3.63 -6.51
N LEU A 44 -3.84 3.30 -5.29
CA LEU A 44 -2.92 3.19 -4.16
C LEU A 44 -2.19 1.84 -4.17
N SER A 45 -0.93 1.83 -3.77
CA SER A 45 -0.22 0.61 -3.38
C SER A 45 -0.78 0.06 -2.06
N ASN A 46 0.04 -0.43 -1.14
CA ASN A 46 -0.43 -0.89 0.17
C ASN A 46 -0.17 0.22 1.22
N PRO A 47 -1.17 1.09 1.51
CA PRO A 47 -1.01 2.11 2.52
C PRO A 47 -0.96 1.49 3.92
N TYR A 48 -0.09 2.04 4.78
CA TYR A 48 0.04 1.63 6.17
C TYR A 48 0.35 2.82 7.08
N GLY A 49 0.08 2.67 8.37
CA GLY A 49 0.35 3.72 9.35
C GLY A 49 -0.66 3.72 10.51
N PRO A 50 -0.58 4.72 11.40
CA PRO A 50 -1.49 4.88 12.52
C PRO A 50 -2.96 4.75 12.13
N LYS A 51 -3.77 4.17 13.02
CA LYS A 51 -5.19 3.88 12.87
C LYS A 51 -5.55 2.75 11.90
N GLN A 52 -4.56 2.15 11.18
CA GLN A 52 -4.85 0.96 10.39
C GLN A 52 -5.01 -0.26 11.30
N GLY A 53 -6.11 -1.01 11.08
CA GLY A 53 -6.32 -2.31 11.75
C GLY A 53 -6.65 -2.24 13.25
N HIS A 54 -6.99 -1.07 13.82
CA HIS A 54 -7.39 -1.00 15.22
C HIS A 54 -8.75 -1.68 15.50
N LEU A 55 -9.58 -1.88 14.48
CA LEU A 55 -10.85 -2.60 14.56
C LEU A 55 -10.81 -3.98 13.85
N GLY A 56 -9.63 -4.51 13.48
CA GLY A 56 -9.52 -5.77 12.79
C GLY A 56 -8.11 -6.11 12.29
N SER A 57 -7.96 -7.22 11.56
CA SER A 57 -6.70 -7.74 11.04
C SER A 57 -6.31 -7.19 9.65
N GLN A 58 -6.71 -5.97 9.31
CA GLN A 58 -6.38 -5.38 8.01
C GLN A 58 -4.98 -4.78 8.00
N GLY A 59 -4.23 -5.10 6.93
CA GLY A 59 -2.88 -4.56 6.70
C GLY A 59 -1.79 -5.38 7.40
N VAL A 60 -0.93 -6.00 6.59
CA VAL A 60 0.12 -6.93 7.06
C VAL A 60 1.09 -6.26 8.04
N ILE A 61 1.48 -5.00 7.80
CA ILE A 61 2.41 -4.27 8.67
C ILE A 61 1.82 -4.07 10.05
N GLY A 62 0.59 -3.55 10.15
CA GLY A 62 -0.08 -3.33 11.44
C GLY A 62 -0.32 -4.65 12.20
N THR A 63 -0.71 -5.72 11.47
CA THR A 63 -0.88 -7.05 12.05
C THR A 63 0.43 -7.59 12.64
N PHE A 64 1.53 -7.53 11.87
CA PHE A 64 2.83 -8.03 12.34
C PHE A 64 3.39 -7.22 13.50
N ILE A 65 3.20 -5.89 13.51
CA ILE A 65 3.58 -5.06 14.65
C ILE A 65 2.82 -5.51 15.92
N LYS A 66 1.50 -5.71 15.83
CA LYS A 66 0.69 -6.16 16.97
C LYS A 66 1.13 -7.53 17.48
N GLN A 67 1.35 -8.48 16.57
CA GLN A 67 1.82 -9.82 16.93
C GLN A 67 3.17 -9.77 17.68
N ILE A 68 4.11 -8.95 17.20
CA ILE A 68 5.41 -8.78 17.86
C ILE A 68 5.27 -8.12 19.24
N ILE A 69 4.43 -7.09 19.38
CA ILE A 69 4.17 -6.43 20.67
C ILE A 69 3.57 -7.42 21.67
N ASN A 70 2.65 -8.29 21.21
CA ASN A 70 1.97 -9.26 22.04
C ASN A 70 2.79 -10.55 22.31
N GLY A 71 3.97 -10.72 21.68
CA GLY A 71 4.73 -11.97 21.75
C GLY A 71 4.07 -13.13 21.01
N GLU A 72 3.23 -12.84 20.02
CA GLU A 72 2.53 -13.82 19.20
C GLU A 72 3.36 -14.24 17.98
N ASN A 73 3.17 -15.47 17.52
CA ASN A 73 3.84 -15.98 16.32
C ASN A 73 3.30 -15.32 15.06
N ILE A 74 4.19 -15.00 14.12
CA ILE A 74 3.82 -14.48 12.80
C ILE A 74 3.63 -15.65 11.85
N LYS A 75 2.42 -15.81 11.34
CA LYS A 75 2.09 -16.82 10.33
C LYS A 75 2.10 -16.21 8.94
N ILE A 76 2.94 -16.72 8.03
CA ILE A 76 3.02 -16.29 6.63
C ILE A 76 2.75 -17.45 5.67
N TRP A 77 2.09 -17.12 4.54
CA TRP A 77 1.79 -18.09 3.48
C TRP A 77 2.95 -18.14 2.49
N GLY A 78 3.45 -19.34 2.20
CA GLY A 78 4.63 -19.54 1.34
C GLY A 78 5.92 -19.24 2.07
N ASP A 79 6.95 -18.84 1.32
CA ASP A 79 8.31 -18.57 1.80
C ASP A 79 8.56 -17.09 2.20
N GLY A 80 7.52 -16.26 2.17
CA GLY A 80 7.62 -14.83 2.48
C GLY A 80 8.29 -13.97 1.41
N SER A 81 8.64 -14.53 0.25
CA SER A 81 9.35 -13.83 -0.85
C SER A 81 8.45 -12.94 -1.71
N ILE A 82 7.13 -13.00 -1.52
CA ILE A 82 6.17 -12.18 -2.27
C ILE A 82 6.44 -10.71 -2.00
N MET A 83 6.66 -9.95 -3.07
CA MET A 83 6.98 -8.52 -2.98
C MET A 83 5.77 -7.64 -3.24
N ARG A 84 5.60 -6.63 -2.38
CA ARG A 84 4.58 -5.58 -2.53
C ARG A 84 5.20 -4.21 -2.32
N ASP A 85 4.57 -3.21 -2.93
CA ASP A 85 4.87 -1.81 -2.68
C ASP A 85 4.04 -1.36 -1.47
N TYR A 86 4.71 -0.77 -0.48
CA TYR A 86 4.10 -0.21 0.73
C TYR A 86 4.36 1.28 0.80
N ILE A 87 3.31 2.04 1.12
CA ILE A 87 3.40 3.49 1.23
C ILE A 87 2.89 3.97 2.60
N TYR A 88 3.64 4.86 3.24
CA TYR A 88 3.21 5.43 4.52
C TYR A 88 2.03 6.38 4.32
N ILE A 89 1.04 6.33 5.20
CA ILE A 89 -0.23 7.05 5.04
C ILE A 89 -0.06 8.56 4.83
N SER A 90 0.92 9.19 5.48
CA SER A 90 1.16 10.62 5.31
C SER A 90 1.60 11.00 3.89
N ASP A 91 2.26 10.08 3.17
CA ASP A 91 2.61 10.31 1.76
C ASP A 91 1.36 10.26 0.88
N VAL A 92 0.41 9.37 1.16
CA VAL A 92 -0.88 9.35 0.47
C VAL A 92 -1.64 10.65 0.69
N VAL A 93 -1.72 11.12 1.95
CA VAL A 93 -2.36 12.39 2.28
C VAL A 93 -1.68 13.55 1.55
N SER A 94 -0.34 13.55 1.51
CA SER A 94 0.39 14.60 0.79
C SER A 94 0.10 14.61 -0.71
N ALA A 95 -0.11 13.44 -1.34
CA ALA A 95 -0.53 13.36 -2.74
C ALA A 95 -1.94 13.98 -2.95
N CYS A 96 -2.89 13.71 -2.04
CA CYS A 96 -4.20 14.35 -2.08
C CYS A 96 -4.08 15.88 -2.00
N MET A 97 -3.30 16.38 -1.04
CA MET A 97 -3.10 17.82 -0.89
C MET A 97 -2.48 18.46 -2.14
N ARG A 98 -1.51 17.79 -2.78
CA ARG A 98 -0.89 18.29 -4.01
C ARG A 98 -1.88 18.44 -5.17
N THR A 99 -2.89 17.58 -5.28
CA THR A 99 -3.92 17.77 -6.32
C THR A 99 -4.77 19.03 -6.07
N ILE A 100 -5.03 19.33 -4.80
CA ILE A 100 -5.75 20.55 -4.40
C ILE A 100 -4.89 21.79 -4.66
N ASP A 101 -3.66 21.81 -4.17
CA ASP A 101 -2.72 22.94 -4.30
C ASP A 101 -2.45 23.32 -5.77
N LEU A 102 -2.41 22.33 -6.65
CA LEU A 102 -2.14 22.50 -8.08
C LEU A 102 -3.41 22.65 -8.92
N ASN A 103 -4.60 22.65 -8.28
CA ASN A 103 -5.89 22.68 -8.99
C ASN A 103 -6.02 21.57 -10.05
N ILE A 104 -5.53 20.37 -9.75
CA ILE A 104 -5.68 19.21 -10.63
C ILE A 104 -7.13 18.75 -10.57
N THR A 105 -7.84 18.86 -11.67
CA THR A 105 -9.27 18.57 -11.72
C THR A 105 -9.57 17.20 -12.33
N THR A 106 -8.61 16.56 -12.99
CA THR A 106 -8.80 15.22 -13.57
C THR A 106 -7.46 14.49 -13.71
N GLY A 107 -7.52 13.18 -13.65
CA GLY A 107 -6.36 12.33 -13.89
C GLY A 107 -6.41 11.02 -13.10
N THR A 108 -5.62 10.05 -13.53
CA THR A 108 -5.42 8.77 -12.83
C THR A 108 -3.95 8.61 -12.49
N PHE A 109 -3.64 8.48 -11.19
CA PHE A 109 -2.28 8.45 -10.69
C PHE A 109 -2.03 7.20 -9.85
N ASN A 110 -0.93 6.51 -10.09
CA ASN A 110 -0.41 5.53 -9.14
C ASN A 110 0.26 6.25 -7.97
N ILE A 111 -0.17 5.93 -6.77
CA ILE A 111 0.39 6.45 -5.53
C ILE A 111 1.00 5.29 -4.75
N GLY A 112 2.32 5.18 -4.79
CA GLY A 112 3.12 4.14 -4.17
C GLY A 112 4.52 4.63 -3.87
N SER A 113 5.30 3.84 -3.15
CA SER A 113 6.70 4.16 -2.89
C SER A 113 7.59 3.96 -4.14
N GLY A 114 7.14 3.11 -5.07
CA GLY A 114 7.93 2.66 -6.22
C GLY A 114 8.98 1.61 -5.85
N LEU A 115 8.96 1.12 -4.61
CA LEU A 115 9.89 0.11 -4.09
C LEU A 115 9.13 -1.15 -3.67
N GLY A 116 9.70 -2.31 -3.93
CA GLY A 116 9.13 -3.60 -3.56
C GLY A 116 9.82 -4.18 -2.33
N TYR A 117 9.02 -4.61 -1.36
CA TYR A 117 9.50 -5.26 -0.14
C TYR A 117 8.80 -6.61 0.05
N SER A 118 9.55 -7.60 0.50
CA SER A 118 9.02 -8.92 0.87
C SER A 118 8.44 -8.90 2.29
N LEU A 119 7.66 -9.92 2.65
CA LEU A 119 7.19 -10.06 4.03
C LEU A 119 8.35 -10.24 5.02
N ILE A 120 9.42 -10.89 4.58
CA ILE A 120 10.65 -11.05 5.39
C ILE A 120 11.32 -9.70 5.64
N ASP A 121 11.37 -8.80 4.64
CA ASP A 121 11.92 -7.46 4.84
C ASP A 121 11.09 -6.66 5.84
N ILE A 122 9.77 -6.75 5.77
CA ILE A 122 8.84 -6.11 6.72
C ILE A 122 9.11 -6.60 8.15
N ILE A 123 9.20 -7.93 8.34
CA ILE A 123 9.44 -8.52 9.66
C ILE A 123 10.78 -8.04 10.23
N LYS A 124 11.86 -8.06 9.43
CA LYS A 124 13.18 -7.57 9.85
C LYS A 124 13.16 -6.10 10.32
N GLU A 125 12.44 -5.24 9.60
CA GLU A 125 12.33 -3.83 9.99
C GLU A 125 11.53 -3.66 11.29
N ILE A 126 10.46 -4.45 11.50
CA ILE A 126 9.70 -4.42 12.75
C ILE A 126 10.53 -4.96 13.93
N GLU A 127 11.22 -6.09 13.76
CA GLU A 127 12.15 -6.65 14.75
C GLU A 127 13.22 -5.62 15.18
N SER A 128 13.77 -4.89 14.20
CA SER A 128 14.74 -3.82 14.48
C SER A 128 14.14 -2.68 15.31
N CYS A 129 12.86 -2.34 15.09
CA CYS A 129 12.17 -1.31 15.87
C CYS A 129 11.80 -1.80 17.28
N ALA A 130 11.38 -3.05 17.40
CA ALA A 130 10.95 -3.66 18.65
C ALA A 130 12.11 -4.16 19.52
N ALA A 131 13.33 -4.20 19.00
CA ALA A 131 14.50 -4.82 19.60
C ALA A 131 14.24 -6.29 20.07
N THR A 132 13.41 -7.01 19.33
CA THR A 132 12.98 -8.37 19.64
C THR A 132 12.87 -9.22 18.37
N LYS A 133 12.99 -10.54 18.51
CA LYS A 133 12.82 -11.47 17.39
C LYS A 133 11.42 -12.05 17.38
N ALA A 134 10.86 -12.15 16.18
CA ALA A 134 9.59 -12.81 15.96
C ALA A 134 9.79 -14.29 15.65
N GLU A 135 8.94 -15.15 16.18
CA GLU A 135 8.80 -16.51 15.70
C GLU A 135 7.93 -16.53 14.44
N VAL A 136 8.49 -16.97 13.31
CA VAL A 136 7.80 -16.99 12.02
C VAL A 136 7.46 -18.40 11.65
N ILE A 137 6.17 -18.65 11.43
CA ILE A 137 5.63 -19.95 11.00
C ILE A 137 5.27 -19.84 9.51
N PHE A 138 5.86 -20.71 8.69
CA PHE A 138 5.59 -20.78 7.26
C PHE A 138 4.49 -21.80 6.96
N ASP A 139 3.44 -21.37 6.27
CA ASP A 139 2.33 -22.22 5.85
C ASP A 139 2.38 -22.46 4.32
N LYS A 140 1.52 -23.34 3.82
CA LYS A 140 1.48 -23.70 2.41
C LYS A 140 1.25 -22.46 1.54
N LYS A 141 1.99 -22.38 0.42
CA LYS A 141 1.85 -21.31 -0.57
C LYS A 141 0.45 -21.32 -1.20
N ARG A 142 -0.08 -20.14 -1.51
CA ARG A 142 -1.30 -19.96 -2.31
C ARG A 142 -0.93 -19.90 -3.78
N ASP A 143 -1.63 -20.65 -4.64
CA ASP A 143 -1.26 -20.82 -6.06
C ASP A 143 -1.52 -19.58 -6.93
N PHE A 144 -2.35 -18.64 -6.46
CA PHE A 144 -2.77 -17.46 -7.22
C PHE A 144 -2.07 -16.14 -6.82
N ASP A 145 -1.06 -16.21 -5.97
CA ASP A 145 -0.36 -15.00 -5.51
C ASP A 145 0.62 -14.47 -6.57
N VAL A 146 0.40 -13.22 -7.00
CA VAL A 146 1.33 -12.52 -7.90
C VAL A 146 2.65 -12.28 -7.17
N LYS A 147 3.77 -12.76 -7.73
CA LYS A 147 5.09 -12.72 -7.08
C LYS A 147 5.56 -11.30 -6.74
N LYS A 148 5.28 -10.31 -7.60
CA LYS A 148 5.74 -8.94 -7.40
C LYS A 148 4.73 -7.94 -7.94
N VAL A 149 4.31 -7.00 -7.10
CA VAL A 149 3.48 -5.84 -7.48
C VAL A 149 4.13 -4.59 -6.91
N VAL A 150 4.64 -3.73 -7.80
CA VAL A 150 5.26 -2.44 -7.48
C VAL A 150 4.70 -1.41 -8.45
N LEU A 151 4.25 -0.28 -7.96
CA LEU A 151 3.64 0.75 -8.80
C LEU A 151 4.71 1.65 -9.44
N ASP A 152 4.52 1.97 -10.70
CA ASP A 152 5.23 3.09 -11.33
C ASP A 152 4.49 4.39 -10.96
N ASN A 153 5.13 5.23 -10.19
CA ASN A 153 4.60 6.51 -9.72
C ASN A 153 5.17 7.72 -10.51
N THR A 154 5.79 7.47 -11.66
CA THR A 154 6.44 8.52 -12.48
C THR A 154 5.46 9.62 -12.88
N LEU A 155 4.23 9.26 -13.26
CA LEU A 155 3.21 10.26 -13.63
C LEU A 155 2.85 11.16 -12.44
N ALA A 156 2.67 10.58 -11.24
CA ALA A 156 2.39 11.35 -10.03
C ALA A 156 3.56 12.30 -9.69
N LYS A 157 4.81 11.82 -9.80
CA LYS A 157 6.00 12.66 -9.61
C LYS A 157 6.02 13.86 -10.54
N ASN A 158 5.80 13.63 -11.81
CA ASN A 158 5.91 14.69 -12.83
C ASN A 158 4.74 15.66 -12.80
N SER A 159 3.49 15.15 -12.69
CA SER A 159 2.29 15.98 -12.79
C SER A 159 1.92 16.66 -11.48
N LEU A 160 2.20 16.03 -10.33
CA LEU A 160 1.86 16.56 -9.01
C LEU A 160 3.06 17.17 -8.29
N ASN A 161 4.26 17.09 -8.87
CA ASN A 161 5.52 17.40 -8.17
C ASN A 161 5.54 16.76 -6.78
N TRP A 162 5.17 15.48 -6.74
CA TRP A 162 4.99 14.72 -5.52
C TRP A 162 5.98 13.55 -5.45
N PHE A 163 6.56 13.35 -4.29
CA PHE A 163 7.49 12.25 -4.01
C PHE A 163 7.16 11.65 -2.65
N PRO A 164 7.19 10.31 -2.49
CA PRO A 164 7.10 9.68 -1.18
C PRO A 164 8.30 10.12 -0.32
N LYS A 165 8.06 10.57 0.89
CA LYS A 165 9.07 11.11 1.80
C LYS A 165 9.53 10.10 2.84
N TYR A 166 8.68 9.12 3.16
CA TYR A 166 8.96 8.15 4.21
C TYR A 166 9.53 6.86 3.61
N SER A 167 10.71 6.45 4.08
CA SER A 167 11.21 5.10 3.86
C SER A 167 10.35 4.08 4.61
N LEU A 168 10.39 2.80 4.21
CA LEU A 168 9.70 1.73 4.92
C LEU A 168 10.06 1.72 6.41
N ARG A 169 11.35 1.81 6.74
CA ARG A 169 11.88 1.84 8.11
C ARG A 169 11.31 3.00 8.94
N GLN A 170 11.27 4.21 8.37
CA GLN A 170 10.71 5.37 9.07
C GLN A 170 9.22 5.20 9.35
N GLY A 171 8.45 4.76 8.35
CA GLY A 171 7.02 4.55 8.48
C GLY A 171 6.69 3.42 9.47
N ILE A 172 7.43 2.30 9.44
CA ILE A 172 7.26 1.20 10.40
C ILE A 172 7.56 1.70 11.82
N ARG A 173 8.64 2.44 12.04
CA ARG A 173 8.96 3.00 13.35
C ARG A 173 7.84 3.87 13.90
N LEU A 174 7.32 4.81 13.10
CA LEU A 174 6.22 5.67 13.51
C LEU A 174 4.93 4.89 13.83
N HIS A 175 4.64 3.86 13.05
CA HIS A 175 3.48 3.00 13.28
C HIS A 175 3.66 2.14 14.54
N TYR A 176 4.84 1.57 14.76
CA TYR A 176 5.20 0.83 15.97
C TYR A 176 5.07 1.71 17.22
N GLU A 177 5.67 2.91 17.20
CA GLU A 177 5.57 3.86 18.32
C GLU A 177 4.11 4.24 18.64
N TRP A 178 3.26 4.34 17.62
CA TRP A 178 1.85 4.63 17.81
C TRP A 178 1.10 3.46 18.45
N LEU A 179 1.32 2.22 17.99
CA LEU A 179 0.68 1.03 18.56
C LEU A 179 1.17 0.74 19.98
N SER A 180 2.47 0.91 20.25
CA SER A 180 3.08 0.68 21.57
C SER A 180 2.56 1.61 22.68
N LYS A 181 1.94 2.75 22.32
CA LYS A 181 1.30 3.68 23.28
C LYS A 181 -0.11 3.26 23.69
N GLY A 182 -0.53 2.02 23.41
CA GLY A 182 -1.86 1.52 23.77
C GLY A 182 -2.97 1.91 22.80
N ASN A 183 -2.63 2.35 21.60
CA ASN A 183 -3.60 2.60 20.52
C ASN A 183 -3.93 1.31 19.74
N ILE A 184 -4.12 0.19 20.48
CA ILE A 184 -4.37 -1.15 19.94
C ILE A 184 -5.87 -1.36 19.71
#